data_51c7d02b575fab70e7fec014379eb9f6
#
_entry.id   51c7d02b575fab70e7fec014379eb9f6
#
_cell.length_a   1.000
_cell.length_b   1.000
_cell.length_c   1.000
_cell.angle_alpha   90.00
_cell.angle_beta   90.00
_cell.angle_gamma   90.00
#
_symmetry.space_group_name_H-M   'P 1'
#
loop_
_entity.id
_entity.type
_entity.pdbx_description
1 polymer ?
#
loop_
_entity_poly.entity_id
_entity_poly.type
_entity_poly.pdbx_seq_one_letter_code
_entity_poly.pdbx_strand_id
1 'polypeptide(L)'
;QFISSTADTEIKESRMKIKMDSTLLQDGKVQLQVQSSGPGILNIRIPWYSEKWECVQNGISIKTQPDKGYQRLCISPGDTRISIDFHVVPRWMGANDQVRADAGKTALMKGPLVYCLEEKENGRFLSEIFVEENTSIEENAPAEELVGNVPTLSYKGIRVRNKGADGENQLYGSVELEKEEVSLRAVPYCMWNNRGQGEML
;
A
#
# COMPACT_ATOMS: atom_id res chain seq x y z
N GLN A 1 7.27 -11.63 -0.76
CA GLN A 1 5.86 -11.88 -0.40
C GLN A 1 4.86 -11.13 -1.30
N PHE A 2 5.33 -10.21 -2.15
CA PHE A 2 4.43 -9.37 -2.97
C PHE A 2 3.75 -10.12 -4.11
N ILE A 3 4.39 -11.17 -4.61
CA ILE A 3 3.91 -11.97 -5.74
C ILE A 3 3.92 -13.45 -5.39
N SER A 4 3.02 -14.20 -6.03
CA SER A 4 3.01 -15.64 -5.96
C SER A 4 4.29 -16.22 -6.57
N SER A 5 4.87 -17.21 -5.89
CA SER A 5 6.16 -17.77 -6.28
C SER A 5 6.35 -19.20 -5.78
N THR A 6 7.36 -19.88 -6.32
CA THR A 6 7.79 -21.20 -5.84
C THR A 6 9.29 -21.17 -5.56
N ALA A 7 9.70 -21.88 -4.51
CA ALA A 7 11.10 -22.11 -4.17
C ALA A 7 11.35 -23.59 -3.92
N ASP A 8 12.49 -24.10 -4.36
CA ASP A 8 12.99 -25.43 -4.05
C ASP A 8 14.42 -25.26 -3.53
N THR A 9 14.65 -25.65 -2.30
CA THR A 9 15.94 -25.44 -1.62
C THR A 9 16.33 -26.67 -0.80
N GLU A 10 17.61 -26.87 -0.63
CA GLU A 10 18.18 -27.90 0.22
C GLU A 10 19.07 -27.26 1.28
N ILE A 11 18.79 -27.56 2.55
CA ILE A 11 19.52 -27.03 3.71
C ILE A 11 19.88 -28.22 4.62
N LYS A 12 21.16 -28.53 4.76
CA LYS A 12 21.64 -29.59 5.67
C LYS A 12 20.85 -30.91 5.51
N GLU A 13 20.86 -31.51 4.36
CA GLU A 13 20.19 -32.79 4.04
C GLU A 13 18.64 -32.73 4.05
N SER A 14 18.03 -31.62 4.37
CA SER A 14 16.59 -31.41 4.28
C SER A 14 16.24 -30.62 3.03
N ARG A 15 15.43 -31.19 2.15
CA ARG A 15 14.89 -30.51 0.98
C ARG A 15 13.54 -29.88 1.34
N MET A 16 13.38 -28.61 0.99
CA MET A 16 12.16 -27.88 1.25
C MET A 16 11.64 -27.25 -0.04
N LYS A 17 10.40 -27.59 -0.40
CA LYS A 17 9.66 -26.97 -1.51
C LYS A 17 8.60 -26.07 -0.93
N ILE A 18 8.57 -24.81 -1.38
CA ILE A 18 7.61 -23.80 -0.91
C ILE A 18 6.86 -23.28 -2.12
N LYS A 19 5.53 -23.36 -2.08
CA LYS A 19 4.63 -22.64 -2.98
C LYS A 19 3.99 -21.52 -2.19
N MET A 20 4.09 -20.30 -2.69
CA MET A 20 3.49 -19.11 -2.11
C MET A 20 2.45 -18.54 -3.06
N ASP A 21 1.23 -18.40 -2.59
CA ASP A 21 0.14 -17.68 -3.25
C ASP A 21 -0.11 -16.38 -2.46
N SER A 22 -0.01 -15.24 -3.12
CA SER A 22 -0.02 -13.93 -2.48
C SER A 22 -1.03 -12.98 -3.12
N THR A 23 -1.91 -12.45 -2.29
CA THR A 23 -2.80 -11.32 -2.57
C THR A 23 -2.45 -10.12 -1.67
N LEU A 24 -1.18 -10.01 -1.25
CA LEU A 24 -0.72 -8.98 -0.31
C LEU A 24 -1.08 -7.56 -0.75
N LEU A 25 -0.94 -7.25 -2.04
CA LEU A 25 -1.22 -5.93 -2.59
C LEU A 25 -2.72 -5.62 -2.68
N GLN A 26 -3.56 -6.65 -2.72
CA GLN A 26 -5.01 -6.55 -2.80
C GLN A 26 -5.64 -6.45 -1.39
N ASP A 27 -5.47 -7.50 -0.59
CA ASP A 27 -6.16 -7.69 0.68
C ASP A 27 -5.23 -8.05 1.86
N GLY A 28 -3.93 -8.03 1.66
CA GLY A 28 -2.94 -8.29 2.72
C GLY A 28 -2.67 -9.77 3.01
N LYS A 29 -3.19 -10.71 2.20
CA LYS A 29 -3.11 -12.15 2.50
C LYS A 29 -1.99 -12.85 1.76
N VAL A 30 -1.39 -13.83 2.44
CA VAL A 30 -0.37 -14.73 1.88
C VAL A 30 -0.64 -16.15 2.36
N GLN A 31 -0.61 -17.10 1.44
CA GLN A 31 -0.70 -18.52 1.74
C GLN A 31 0.55 -19.24 1.30
N LEU A 32 1.07 -20.14 2.15
CA LEU A 32 2.23 -20.96 1.85
C LEU A 32 1.87 -22.43 2.01
N GLN A 33 2.30 -23.20 1.02
CA GLN A 33 2.33 -24.67 1.08
C GLN A 33 3.80 -25.07 1.12
N VAL A 34 4.21 -25.70 2.21
CA VAL A 34 5.60 -26.11 2.45
C VAL A 34 5.65 -27.62 2.51
N GLN A 35 6.45 -28.23 1.65
CA GLN A 35 6.74 -29.67 1.66
C GLN A 35 8.19 -29.85 2.06
N SER A 36 8.45 -30.55 3.18
CA SER A 36 9.80 -30.75 3.69
C SER A 36 10.14 -32.22 3.91
N SER A 37 11.35 -32.62 3.52
CA SER A 37 11.86 -33.97 3.77
C SER A 37 12.43 -34.17 5.18
N GLY A 38 12.69 -33.09 5.91
CA GLY A 38 13.26 -33.09 7.25
C GLY A 38 12.82 -31.87 8.07
N PRO A 39 13.22 -31.77 9.34
CA PRO A 39 12.90 -30.60 10.14
C PRO A 39 13.60 -29.36 9.61
N GLY A 40 12.94 -28.22 9.69
CA GLY A 40 13.46 -26.95 9.21
C GLY A 40 12.88 -25.75 9.94
N ILE A 41 13.37 -24.56 9.59
CA ILE A 41 12.87 -23.28 10.09
C ILE A 41 12.57 -22.39 8.90
N LEU A 42 11.36 -21.82 8.91
CA LEU A 42 10.95 -20.80 7.95
C LEU A 42 10.81 -19.47 8.70
N ASN A 43 11.55 -18.45 8.27
CA ASN A 43 11.45 -17.10 8.80
C ASN A 43 10.66 -16.24 7.82
N ILE A 44 9.53 -15.71 8.28
CA ILE A 44 8.65 -14.86 7.47
C ILE A 44 8.82 -13.42 7.93
N ARG A 45 9.15 -12.54 7.00
CA ARG A 45 9.24 -11.11 7.28
C ARG A 45 7.87 -10.54 7.62
N ILE A 46 7.76 -9.86 8.78
CA ILE A 46 6.61 -9.02 9.11
C ILE A 46 6.97 -7.60 8.70
N PRO A 47 6.25 -7.02 7.70
CA PRO A 47 6.58 -5.69 7.22
C PRO A 47 6.21 -4.61 8.24
N TRP A 48 6.94 -3.50 8.24
CA TRP A 48 6.71 -2.38 9.16
C TRP A 48 5.33 -1.72 8.99
N TYR A 49 4.71 -1.82 7.80
CA TYR A 49 3.37 -1.29 7.52
C TYR A 49 2.24 -2.20 8.02
N SER A 50 2.55 -3.39 8.51
CA SER A 50 1.60 -4.34 9.10
C SER A 50 1.64 -4.16 10.64
N GLU A 51 0.83 -3.24 11.14
CA GLU A 51 0.72 -2.98 12.59
C GLU A 51 0.02 -4.13 13.31
N LYS A 52 -0.90 -4.79 12.63
CA LYS A 52 -1.59 -6.00 13.07
C LYS A 52 -1.38 -7.09 12.03
N TRP A 53 -1.19 -8.30 12.48
CA TRP A 53 -1.05 -9.46 11.61
C TRP A 53 -1.46 -10.73 12.32
N GLU A 54 -1.89 -11.70 11.56
CA GLU A 54 -2.25 -13.01 12.04
C GLU A 54 -1.49 -14.06 11.23
N CYS A 55 -1.02 -15.11 11.90
CA CYS A 55 -0.36 -16.24 11.28
C CYS A 55 -0.95 -17.55 11.81
N VAL A 56 -1.34 -18.42 10.89
CA VAL A 56 -1.89 -19.73 11.23
C VAL A 56 -1.06 -20.80 10.53
N GLN A 57 -0.56 -21.77 11.29
CA GLN A 57 0.18 -22.93 10.78
C GLN A 57 -0.63 -24.21 11.05
N ASN A 58 -1.01 -24.93 10.01
CA ASN A 58 -1.82 -26.17 10.09
C ASN A 58 -3.09 -25.99 10.94
N GLY A 59 -3.77 -24.86 10.81
CA GLY A 59 -4.97 -24.52 11.57
C GLY A 59 -4.74 -24.01 12.99
N ILE A 60 -3.49 -23.91 13.44
CA ILE A 60 -3.11 -23.42 14.78
C ILE A 60 -2.59 -21.99 14.66
N SER A 61 -3.20 -21.05 15.40
CA SER A 61 -2.77 -19.68 15.48
C SER A 61 -1.41 -19.55 16.18
N ILE A 62 -0.47 -18.84 15.55
CA ILE A 62 0.85 -18.57 16.07
C ILE A 62 0.81 -17.25 16.85
N LYS A 63 1.11 -17.34 18.16
CA LYS A 63 1.06 -16.18 19.07
C LYS A 63 2.44 -15.66 19.49
N THR A 64 3.52 -16.23 18.94
CA THR A 64 4.88 -15.80 19.27
C THR A 64 5.18 -14.45 18.62
N GLN A 65 5.88 -13.59 19.36
CA GLN A 65 6.29 -12.29 18.81
C GLN A 65 7.42 -12.45 17.79
N PRO A 66 7.43 -11.64 16.73
CA PRO A 66 8.53 -11.61 15.76
C PRO A 66 9.86 -11.20 16.43
N ASP A 67 10.92 -11.86 16.05
CA ASP A 67 12.29 -11.44 16.42
C ASP A 67 12.90 -10.67 15.25
N LYS A 68 13.37 -9.45 15.52
CA LYS A 68 13.98 -8.55 14.51
C LYS A 68 13.15 -8.41 13.23
N GLY A 69 11.82 -8.41 13.38
CA GLY A 69 10.88 -8.28 12.26
C GLY A 69 10.64 -9.57 11.48
N TYR A 70 10.99 -10.73 12.03
CA TYR A 70 10.73 -12.04 11.43
C TYR A 70 9.91 -12.93 12.37
N GLN A 71 8.82 -13.47 11.85
CA GLN A 71 8.11 -14.57 12.48
C GLN A 71 8.82 -15.88 12.15
N ARG A 72 9.29 -16.57 13.20
CA ARG A 72 9.94 -17.87 13.08
C ARG A 72 8.93 -18.99 13.19
N LEU A 73 8.92 -19.89 12.22
CA LEU A 73 8.06 -21.07 12.17
C LEU A 73 8.93 -22.35 12.10
N CYS A 74 8.63 -23.32 12.97
CA CYS A 74 9.24 -24.64 12.90
C CYS A 74 8.47 -25.49 11.90
N ILE A 75 9.18 -26.06 10.92
CA ILE A 75 8.62 -26.93 9.89
C ILE A 75 9.01 -28.38 10.23
N SER A 76 8.02 -29.25 10.35
CA SER A 76 8.22 -30.68 10.48
C SER A 76 8.31 -31.35 9.11
N PRO A 77 8.87 -32.58 9.01
CA PRO A 77 8.80 -33.36 7.78
C PRO A 77 7.35 -33.57 7.32
N GLY A 78 7.12 -33.54 6.02
CA GLY A 78 5.79 -33.65 5.41
C GLY A 78 5.26 -32.29 4.92
N ASP A 79 3.94 -32.19 4.85
CA ASP A 79 3.24 -31.01 4.33
C ASP A 79 2.84 -30.06 5.45
N THR A 80 3.13 -28.80 5.28
CA THR A 80 2.74 -27.72 6.19
C THR A 80 2.01 -26.63 5.40
N ARG A 81 0.86 -26.18 5.91
CA ARG A 81 0.11 -25.04 5.38
C ARG A 81 0.23 -23.86 6.33
N ILE A 82 0.53 -22.70 5.79
CA ILE A 82 0.65 -21.47 6.54
C ILE A 82 -0.22 -20.42 5.85
N SER A 83 -1.06 -19.73 6.61
CA SER A 83 -1.79 -18.55 6.15
C SER A 83 -1.40 -17.35 7.00
N ILE A 84 -1.22 -16.21 6.34
CA ILE A 84 -0.87 -14.96 7.00
C ILE A 84 -1.82 -13.89 6.47
N ASP A 85 -2.38 -13.12 7.39
CA ASP A 85 -3.09 -11.89 7.12
C ASP A 85 -2.30 -10.73 7.74
N PHE A 86 -1.84 -9.81 6.91
CA PHE A 86 -1.07 -8.65 7.33
C PHE A 86 -1.92 -7.43 7.67
N HIS A 87 -3.25 -7.53 7.58
CA HIS A 87 -4.20 -6.45 7.87
C HIS A 87 -3.77 -5.12 7.24
N VAL A 88 -3.52 -5.15 5.93
CA VAL A 88 -3.04 -3.99 5.19
C VAL A 88 -4.18 -3.00 4.95
N VAL A 89 -4.11 -1.84 5.59
CA VAL A 89 -5.10 -0.76 5.49
C VAL A 89 -4.49 0.51 4.88
N PRO A 90 -5.29 1.34 4.19
CA PRO A 90 -4.85 2.65 3.73
C PRO A 90 -4.55 3.58 4.90
N ARG A 91 -3.56 4.47 4.73
CA ARG A 91 -3.19 5.46 5.73
C ARG A 91 -2.50 6.68 5.13
N TRP A 92 -2.61 7.81 5.83
CA TRP A 92 -1.85 9.00 5.56
C TRP A 92 -0.46 8.91 6.20
N MET A 93 0.54 9.34 5.47
CA MET A 93 1.95 9.35 5.90
C MET A 93 2.48 10.78 5.83
N GLY A 94 2.98 11.28 6.95
CA GLY A 94 3.68 12.56 7.03
C GLY A 94 5.20 12.35 7.13
N ALA A 95 5.95 13.33 6.68
CA ALA A 95 7.40 13.35 6.85
C ALA A 95 7.79 13.89 8.24
N ASN A 96 8.98 13.52 8.72
CA ASN A 96 9.58 14.13 9.90
C ASN A 96 9.92 15.61 9.62
N ASP A 97 9.83 16.46 10.63
CA ASP A 97 10.07 17.92 10.54
C ASP A 97 11.47 18.28 9.99
N GLN A 98 12.44 17.36 10.06
CA GLN A 98 13.76 17.54 9.47
C GLN A 98 13.75 17.48 7.92
N VAL A 99 12.69 16.91 7.32
CA VAL A 99 12.50 16.85 5.87
C VAL A 99 11.72 18.09 5.41
N ARG A 100 12.42 19.23 5.35
CA ARG A 100 11.81 20.55 5.08
C ARG A 100 11.08 20.64 3.76
N ALA A 101 11.51 19.89 2.75
CA ALA A 101 10.90 19.87 1.42
C ALA A 101 9.46 19.30 1.44
N ASP A 102 9.12 18.50 2.45
CA ASP A 102 7.83 17.84 2.58
C ASP A 102 6.97 18.46 3.70
N ALA A 103 7.38 19.62 4.22
CA ALA A 103 6.59 20.34 5.21
C ALA A 103 5.19 20.68 4.67
N GLY A 104 4.15 20.32 5.44
CA GLY A 104 2.75 20.51 5.04
C GLY A 104 2.27 19.57 3.94
N LYS A 105 3.04 18.53 3.59
CA LYS A 105 2.65 17.49 2.63
C LYS A 105 2.38 16.17 3.32
N THR A 106 1.49 15.39 2.72
CA THR A 106 1.17 14.02 3.16
C THR A 106 1.13 13.10 1.95
N ALA A 107 1.49 11.83 2.16
CA ALA A 107 1.38 10.79 1.15
C ALA A 107 0.31 9.77 1.55
N LEU A 108 -0.42 9.26 0.58
CA LEU A 108 -1.38 8.19 0.77
C LEU A 108 -0.71 6.86 0.47
N MET A 109 -0.79 5.93 1.42
CA MET A 109 -0.21 4.59 1.27
C MET A 109 -1.20 3.50 1.66
N LYS A 110 -1.10 2.34 0.98
CA LYS A 110 -1.71 1.08 1.42
C LYS A 110 -0.65 -0.03 1.34
N GLY A 111 -0.26 -0.55 2.50
CA GLY A 111 0.86 -1.48 2.59
C GLY A 111 2.15 -0.89 1.99
N PRO A 112 2.77 -1.58 1.01
CA PRO A 112 3.98 -1.10 0.36
C PRO A 112 3.71 -0.10 -0.78
N LEU A 113 2.45 0.10 -1.16
CA LEU A 113 2.09 0.94 -2.29
C LEU A 113 1.86 2.39 -1.85
N VAL A 114 2.49 3.31 -2.57
CA VAL A 114 2.17 4.73 -2.55
C VAL A 114 1.10 4.99 -3.59
N TYR A 115 0.15 5.85 -3.28
CA TYR A 115 -0.92 6.27 -4.17
C TYR A 115 -0.73 7.71 -4.60
N CYS A 116 -1.19 8.03 -5.79
CA CYS A 116 -1.16 9.39 -6.35
C CYS A 116 -2.51 9.77 -6.95
N LEU A 117 -2.73 11.08 -7.08
CA LEU A 117 -3.81 11.65 -7.87
C LEU A 117 -3.35 11.83 -9.31
N GLU A 118 -4.20 11.56 -10.27
CA GLU A 118 -3.99 11.87 -11.68
C GLU A 118 -5.03 12.90 -12.17
N GLU A 119 -4.59 13.81 -13.04
CA GLU A 119 -5.46 14.82 -13.66
C GLU A 119 -6.72 14.23 -14.31
N LYS A 120 -6.58 13.06 -14.92
CA LYS A 120 -7.67 12.37 -15.63
C LYS A 120 -8.94 12.23 -14.80
N GLU A 121 -8.83 11.94 -13.51
CA GLU A 121 -9.96 11.71 -12.61
C GLU A 121 -10.26 12.88 -11.69
N ASN A 122 -9.22 13.67 -11.38
CA ASN A 122 -9.31 14.69 -10.35
C ASN A 122 -9.29 16.12 -10.89
N GLY A 123 -9.20 16.27 -12.23
CA GLY A 123 -9.08 17.59 -12.89
C GLY A 123 -7.68 18.19 -12.76
N ARG A 124 -7.50 19.34 -13.41
CA ARG A 124 -6.21 20.06 -13.45
C ARG A 124 -5.89 20.76 -12.12
N PHE A 125 -4.67 21.25 -12.01
CA PHE A 125 -4.17 21.99 -10.84
C PHE A 125 -4.26 21.18 -9.56
N LEU A 126 -3.66 19.97 -9.58
CA LEU A 126 -3.65 19.06 -8.44
C LEU A 126 -2.95 19.66 -7.22
N SER A 127 -2.02 20.60 -7.42
CA SER A 127 -1.35 21.35 -6.35
C SER A 127 -2.28 22.24 -5.50
N GLU A 128 -3.52 22.49 -5.98
CA GLU A 128 -4.56 23.21 -5.22
C GLU A 128 -5.32 22.31 -4.23
N ILE A 129 -5.02 21.00 -4.22
CA ILE A 129 -5.75 20.02 -3.41
C ILE A 129 -5.09 19.87 -2.05
N PHE A 130 -5.90 19.97 -1.02
CA PHE A 130 -5.54 19.78 0.38
C PHE A 130 -6.43 18.71 1.01
N VAL A 131 -5.90 18.02 2.01
CA VAL A 131 -6.65 17.08 2.83
C VAL A 131 -6.63 17.52 4.28
N GLU A 132 -7.74 17.30 4.99
CA GLU A 132 -7.80 17.53 6.42
C GLU A 132 -7.22 16.34 7.18
N GLU A 133 -6.70 16.61 8.35
CA GLU A 133 -6.27 15.57 9.28
C GLU A 133 -7.43 14.61 9.57
N ASN A 134 -7.15 13.32 9.57
CA ASN A 134 -8.14 12.25 9.78
C ASN A 134 -9.22 12.10 8.69
N THR A 135 -8.99 12.64 7.49
CA THR A 135 -9.86 12.34 6.34
C THR A 135 -9.96 10.83 6.14
N SER A 136 -11.20 10.32 6.12
CA SER A 136 -11.47 8.90 5.90
C SER A 136 -11.12 8.49 4.47
N ILE A 137 -10.54 7.30 4.35
CA ILE A 137 -10.15 6.71 3.06
C ILE A 137 -11.04 5.50 2.80
N GLU A 138 -11.61 5.43 1.61
CA GLU A 138 -12.42 4.30 1.16
C GLU A 138 -11.64 3.48 0.13
N GLU A 139 -11.67 2.16 0.28
CA GLU A 139 -11.15 1.24 -0.71
C GLU A 139 -12.22 0.92 -1.74
N ASN A 140 -11.87 1.08 -3.01
CA ASN A 140 -12.75 0.75 -4.13
C ASN A 140 -12.22 -0.46 -4.90
N ALA A 141 -13.11 -1.10 -5.64
CA ALA A 141 -12.70 -2.15 -6.57
C ALA A 141 -11.58 -1.67 -7.49
N PRO A 142 -10.70 -2.56 -7.93
CA PRO A 142 -9.69 -2.25 -8.93
C PRO A 142 -10.35 -1.64 -10.17
N ALA A 143 -9.70 -0.63 -10.76
CA ALA A 143 -10.14 -0.11 -12.04
C ALA A 143 -9.78 -1.14 -13.14
N GLU A 144 -10.69 -1.41 -14.07
CA GLU A 144 -10.46 -2.36 -15.18
C GLU A 144 -9.20 -2.04 -16.00
N GLU A 145 -8.87 -0.73 -16.07
CA GLU A 145 -7.71 -0.22 -16.80
C GLU A 145 -6.37 -0.43 -16.06
N LEU A 146 -6.39 -0.85 -14.77
CA LEU A 146 -5.21 -1.02 -13.95
C LEU A 146 -4.79 -2.49 -13.88
N VAL A 147 -3.53 -2.74 -14.15
CA VAL A 147 -2.93 -4.07 -14.07
C VAL A 147 -2.78 -4.51 -12.61
N GLY A 148 -2.92 -5.82 -12.33
CA GLY A 148 -2.58 -6.38 -11.03
C GLY A 148 -3.69 -6.42 -9.99
N ASN A 149 -4.92 -6.06 -10.37
CA ASN A 149 -6.10 -6.18 -9.50
C ASN A 149 -5.96 -5.50 -8.13
N VAL A 150 -5.25 -4.35 -8.11
CA VAL A 150 -5.00 -3.57 -6.89
C VAL A 150 -6.12 -2.55 -6.69
N PRO A 151 -6.66 -2.38 -5.46
CA PRO A 151 -7.73 -1.43 -5.20
C PRO A 151 -7.30 0.01 -5.51
N THR A 152 -8.26 0.83 -5.93
CA THR A 152 -8.13 2.28 -5.93
C THR A 152 -8.64 2.83 -4.60
N LEU A 153 -8.20 4.05 -4.25
CA LEU A 153 -8.61 4.68 -3.01
C LEU A 153 -9.38 5.96 -3.31
N SER A 154 -10.43 6.24 -2.54
CA SER A 154 -11.14 7.52 -2.62
C SER A 154 -11.24 8.19 -1.26
N TYR A 155 -11.28 9.51 -1.30
CA TYR A 155 -11.40 10.35 -0.11
C TYR A 155 -11.90 11.73 -0.49
N LYS A 156 -12.29 12.51 0.52
CA LYS A 156 -12.67 13.90 0.34
C LYS A 156 -11.48 14.81 0.57
N GLY A 157 -11.36 15.85 -0.25
CA GLY A 157 -10.38 16.91 -0.10
C GLY A 157 -11.00 18.28 -0.29
N ILE A 158 -10.18 19.29 -0.19
CA ILE A 158 -10.56 20.69 -0.40
C ILE A 158 -9.66 21.23 -1.50
N ARG A 159 -10.28 21.74 -2.58
CA ARG A 159 -9.57 22.52 -3.59
C ARG A 159 -9.57 23.98 -3.15
N VAL A 160 -8.41 24.61 -3.15
CA VAL A 160 -8.23 26.00 -2.74
C VAL A 160 -7.65 26.80 -3.90
N ARG A 161 -8.41 27.78 -4.41
CA ARG A 161 -8.01 28.65 -5.51
C ARG A 161 -7.89 30.09 -5.04
N ASN A 162 -6.93 30.82 -5.61
CA ASN A 162 -6.84 32.26 -5.37
C ASN A 162 -7.49 33.04 -6.53
N LYS A 163 -8.72 33.52 -6.34
CA LYS A 163 -9.44 34.34 -7.31
C LYS A 163 -8.87 35.74 -7.48
N GLY A 164 -8.12 36.24 -6.49
CA GLY A 164 -7.50 37.57 -6.60
C GLY A 164 -6.40 37.69 -7.65
N ALA A 165 -6.06 36.58 -8.36
CA ALA A 165 -5.07 36.52 -9.44
C ALA A 165 -5.64 35.92 -10.74
N ASP A 166 -6.95 35.93 -10.94
CA ASP A 166 -7.62 35.28 -12.09
C ASP A 166 -7.63 36.12 -13.39
N GLY A 167 -6.91 37.24 -13.45
CA GLY A 167 -6.81 38.08 -14.67
C GLY A 167 -5.95 37.41 -15.76
N GLU A 168 -6.39 37.49 -17.03
CA GLU A 168 -5.74 36.84 -18.20
C GLU A 168 -4.21 37.04 -18.33
N ASN A 169 -3.66 38.11 -17.75
CA ASN A 169 -2.22 38.42 -17.77
C ASN A 169 -1.67 38.70 -16.36
N GLN A 170 -2.38 38.26 -15.33
CA GLN A 170 -2.03 38.56 -13.95
C GLN A 170 -1.43 37.31 -13.28
N LEU A 171 -0.11 37.35 -13.06
CA LEU A 171 0.60 36.25 -12.37
C LEU A 171 0.50 36.35 -10.85
N TYR A 172 0.25 37.51 -10.30
CA TYR A 172 0.16 37.78 -8.86
C TYR A 172 -0.99 38.74 -8.58
N GLY A 173 -1.73 38.49 -7.50
CA GLY A 173 -2.86 39.32 -7.10
C GLY A 173 -3.08 39.27 -5.59
N SER A 174 -4.14 39.94 -5.11
CA SER A 174 -4.58 39.86 -3.74
C SER A 174 -4.96 38.42 -3.36
N VAL A 175 -4.89 38.09 -2.08
CA VAL A 175 -5.30 36.76 -1.61
C VAL A 175 -6.82 36.77 -1.40
N GLU A 176 -7.54 36.14 -2.32
CA GLU A 176 -8.98 35.86 -2.24
C GLU A 176 -9.22 34.36 -2.43
N LEU A 177 -9.21 33.61 -1.34
CA LEU A 177 -9.30 32.15 -1.39
C LEU A 177 -10.75 31.68 -1.53
N GLU A 178 -11.00 30.92 -2.60
CA GLU A 178 -12.19 30.10 -2.73
C GLU A 178 -11.87 28.66 -2.36
N LYS A 179 -12.75 28.04 -1.59
CA LYS A 179 -12.63 26.64 -1.16
C LYS A 179 -13.81 25.83 -1.66
N GLU A 180 -13.53 24.69 -2.27
CA GLU A 180 -14.52 23.75 -2.78
C GLU A 180 -14.21 22.34 -2.24
N GLU A 181 -15.20 21.65 -1.69
CA GLU A 181 -15.08 20.24 -1.38
C GLU A 181 -15.06 19.41 -2.66
N VAL A 182 -14.10 18.53 -2.76
CA VAL A 182 -13.92 17.65 -3.92
C VAL A 182 -13.83 16.19 -3.50
N SER A 183 -14.41 15.30 -4.31
CA SER A 183 -14.21 13.87 -4.18
C SER A 183 -13.04 13.45 -5.04
N LEU A 184 -12.06 12.79 -4.46
CA LEU A 184 -10.79 12.45 -5.07
C LEU A 184 -10.65 10.94 -5.22
N ARG A 185 -10.00 10.53 -6.30
CA ARG A 185 -9.66 9.14 -6.57
C ARG A 185 -8.16 9.01 -6.79
N ALA A 186 -7.53 8.19 -5.95
CA ALA A 186 -6.11 7.89 -6.03
C ALA A 186 -5.86 6.49 -6.59
N VAL A 187 -4.81 6.36 -7.36
CA VAL A 187 -4.34 5.11 -7.97
C VAL A 187 -2.93 4.78 -7.48
N PRO A 188 -2.50 3.50 -7.51
CA PRO A 188 -1.12 3.18 -7.17
C PRO A 188 -0.13 3.94 -8.06
N TYR A 189 0.84 4.60 -7.45
CA TYR A 189 1.86 5.39 -8.16
C TYR A 189 2.62 4.58 -9.23
N CYS A 190 2.86 3.30 -8.99
CA CYS A 190 3.50 2.42 -9.98
C CYS A 190 2.67 2.22 -11.26
N MET A 191 1.42 2.64 -11.27
CA MET A 191 0.51 2.58 -12.42
C MET A 191 0.26 3.96 -13.06
N TRP A 192 0.91 4.99 -12.53
CA TRP A 192 0.83 6.35 -13.07
C TRP A 192 1.25 6.39 -14.55
N ASN A 193 0.62 7.30 -15.29
CA ASN A 193 0.88 7.59 -16.72
C ASN A 193 0.58 6.42 -17.70
N ASN A 194 -0.04 5.34 -17.21
CA ASN A 194 -0.49 4.24 -18.09
C ASN A 194 -1.82 4.55 -18.81
N ARG A 195 -2.48 5.63 -18.42
CA ARG A 195 -3.85 6.00 -18.86
C ARG A 195 -3.91 7.35 -19.59
N GLY A 196 -2.79 7.92 -19.96
CA GLY A 196 -2.65 9.19 -20.65
C GLY A 196 -1.75 10.18 -19.92
N GLN A 197 -1.40 11.28 -20.63
CA GLN A 197 -0.61 12.36 -20.07
C GLN A 197 -1.46 13.27 -19.17
N GLY A 198 -0.87 13.85 -18.14
CA GLY A 198 -1.53 14.79 -17.23
C GLY A 198 -0.68 15.07 -15.99
N GLU A 199 -1.19 15.96 -15.15
CA GLU A 199 -0.59 16.23 -13.84
C GLU A 199 -0.70 15.00 -12.92
N MET A 200 0.23 14.91 -11.97
CA MET A 200 0.24 13.90 -10.90
C MET A 200 0.67 14.56 -9.59
N LEU A 201 -0.01 14.23 -8.51
CA LEU A 201 0.29 14.64 -7.14
C LEU A 201 0.36 13.43 -6.21
#